data_eb8b7d28d2186cb6262fcb93bd52df88
#
_entry.id   eb8b7d28d2186cb6262fcb93bd52df88
#
_cell.length_a   1.000
_cell.length_b   1.000
_cell.length_c   1.000
_cell.angle_alpha   90.00
_cell.angle_beta   90.00
_cell.angle_gamma   90.00
#
_symmetry.space_group_name_H-M   'P 1'
#
loop_
_entity.id
_entity.type
_entity.pdbx_description
1 polymer ?
#
loop_
_entity_poly.entity_id
_entity_poly.type
_entity_poly.pdbx_seq_one_letter_code
_entity_poly.pdbx_strand_id
1 'polypeptide(L)'
;WTKLAETVEPGNTTLVLREDTDWVVGDHIFVSSTDYQMLQAEECFIKAVLSSDGRVIEVTRPLQYQHWGAGWTSADGKHDMDNYRASVGLLTRNVVIQGDHVYTKKEQFGAQIVLSTESNTGDNPLIGQFSNVEVRQAGQGLKLGKYPIHFHMVGNVSKSFVKNCSVHHSFNRGITIHGVR
;
A
#
# COMPACT_ATOMS: atom_id res chain seq x y z
N TRP A 1 7.38 4.01 1.57
CA TRP A 1 7.70 2.57 1.65
C TRP A 1 9.19 2.36 1.45
N THR A 2 9.69 1.31 2.02
CA THR A 2 11.08 0.87 1.94
C THR A 2 11.14 -0.65 1.80
N LYS A 3 12.32 -1.23 1.88
CA LYS A 3 12.53 -2.68 1.89
C LYS A 3 13.21 -3.12 3.19
N LEU A 4 13.09 -4.40 3.53
CA LEU A 4 13.91 -4.96 4.60
C LEU A 4 15.39 -4.94 4.20
N ALA A 5 16.26 -4.56 5.12
CA ALA A 5 17.71 -4.69 4.99
C ALA A 5 18.19 -6.09 5.38
N GLU A 6 17.49 -6.73 6.33
CA GLU A 6 17.79 -8.04 6.86
C GLU A 6 16.55 -8.94 6.83
N THR A 7 16.76 -10.24 6.67
CA THR A 7 15.70 -11.24 6.75
C THR A 7 15.12 -11.28 8.16
N VAL A 8 13.80 -11.27 8.25
CA VAL A 8 13.09 -11.41 9.51
C VAL A 8 12.53 -12.81 9.61
N GLU A 9 12.91 -13.51 10.67
CA GLU A 9 12.44 -14.86 10.95
C GLU A 9 11.13 -14.86 11.74
N PRO A 10 10.33 -15.93 11.64
CA PRO A 10 9.13 -16.08 12.45
C PRO A 10 9.44 -15.95 13.94
N GLY A 11 8.61 -15.21 14.65
CA GLY A 11 8.78 -14.93 16.09
C GLY A 11 9.51 -13.62 16.40
N ASN A 12 10.18 -13.01 15.43
CA ASN A 12 10.88 -11.74 15.61
C ASN A 12 9.91 -10.55 15.60
N THR A 13 10.27 -9.54 16.38
CA THR A 13 9.56 -8.24 16.47
C THR A 13 10.38 -7.07 15.94
N THR A 14 11.66 -7.26 15.65
CA THR A 14 12.54 -6.20 15.17
C THR A 14 12.68 -6.29 13.65
N LEU A 15 12.49 -5.16 12.99
CA LEU A 15 12.69 -4.99 11.55
C LEU A 15 13.84 -4.02 11.32
N VAL A 16 14.75 -4.38 10.41
CA VAL A 16 15.81 -3.50 9.92
C VAL A 16 15.43 -3.06 8.51
N LEU A 17 15.23 -1.77 8.33
CA LEU A 17 14.82 -1.14 7.08
C LEU A 17 16.02 -0.67 6.26
N ARG A 18 15.87 -0.64 4.95
CA ARG A 18 16.96 -0.28 4.05
C ARG A 18 17.20 1.23 3.96
N GLU A 19 16.15 2.01 3.93
CA GLU A 19 16.19 3.46 3.86
C GLU A 19 15.75 4.08 5.19
N ASP A 20 16.21 5.31 5.44
CA ASP A 20 15.79 6.13 6.56
C ASP A 20 14.27 6.39 6.49
N THR A 21 13.63 6.39 7.64
CA THR A 21 12.18 6.64 7.72
C THR A 21 11.87 7.69 8.79
N ASP A 22 10.76 8.40 8.58
CA ASP A 22 10.17 9.34 9.52
C ASP A 22 8.97 8.75 10.27
N TRP A 23 8.88 7.43 10.30
CA TRP A 23 7.77 6.71 10.92
C TRP A 23 7.83 6.82 12.44
N VAL A 24 6.66 6.80 13.07
CA VAL A 24 6.54 7.00 14.51
C VAL A 24 5.84 5.84 15.20
N VAL A 25 5.94 5.80 16.53
CA VAL A 25 5.22 4.83 17.36
C VAL A 25 3.71 4.96 17.13
N GLY A 26 3.05 3.82 16.92
CA GLY A 26 1.62 3.74 16.62
C GLY A 26 1.30 3.72 15.13
N ASP A 27 2.25 3.99 14.25
CA ASP A 27 2.05 3.85 12.81
C ASP A 27 1.71 2.41 12.43
N HIS A 28 0.75 2.27 11.52
CA HIS A 28 0.34 1.01 10.93
C HIS A 28 1.16 0.75 9.67
N ILE A 29 1.83 -0.38 9.62
CA ILE A 29 2.67 -0.80 8.51
C ILE A 29 2.27 -2.19 8.00
N PHE A 30 2.65 -2.50 6.77
CA PHE A 30 2.60 -3.86 6.24
C PHE A 30 3.99 -4.33 5.82
N VAL A 31 4.23 -5.64 5.91
CA VAL A 31 5.39 -6.32 5.36
C VAL A 31 4.90 -7.28 4.29
N SER A 32 5.40 -7.14 3.06
CA SER A 32 4.96 -7.99 1.96
C SER A 32 5.44 -9.42 2.12
N SER A 33 4.65 -10.38 1.62
CA SER A 33 5.13 -11.76 1.45
C SER A 33 6.35 -11.80 0.55
N THR A 34 7.27 -12.69 0.85
CA THR A 34 8.42 -13.08 -0.01
C THR A 34 8.37 -14.56 -0.39
N ASP A 35 7.29 -15.24 -0.01
CA ASP A 35 6.98 -16.60 -0.41
C ASP A 35 6.03 -16.60 -1.62
N TYR A 36 5.83 -17.75 -2.23
CA TYR A 36 4.84 -17.98 -3.27
C TYR A 36 3.40 -17.72 -2.79
N GLN A 37 3.15 -17.85 -1.48
CA GLN A 37 1.87 -17.62 -0.84
C GLN A 37 1.68 -16.14 -0.48
N MET A 38 0.87 -15.42 -1.26
CA MET A 38 0.65 -13.99 -1.07
C MET A 38 -0.02 -13.64 0.28
N LEU A 39 -0.75 -14.57 0.89
CA LEU A 39 -1.44 -14.36 2.16
C LEU A 39 -0.49 -14.36 3.37
N GLN A 40 0.80 -14.54 3.16
CA GLN A 40 1.83 -14.37 4.18
C GLN A 40 2.27 -12.90 4.35
N ALA A 41 1.67 -11.95 3.63
CA ALA A 41 1.84 -10.53 3.95
C ALA A 41 1.24 -10.22 5.32
N GLU A 42 1.97 -9.45 6.13
CA GLU A 42 1.57 -9.16 7.52
C GLU A 42 1.44 -7.66 7.78
N GLU A 43 0.42 -7.30 8.56
CA GLU A 43 0.23 -5.94 9.05
C GLU A 43 0.56 -5.87 10.53
N CYS A 44 1.22 -4.82 10.97
CA CYS A 44 1.56 -4.59 12.37
C CYS A 44 1.67 -3.10 12.68
N PHE A 45 1.74 -2.78 13.97
CA PHE A 45 1.94 -1.40 14.43
C PHE A 45 3.36 -1.23 14.95
N ILE A 46 3.93 -0.06 14.77
CA ILE A 46 5.24 0.29 15.34
C ILE A 46 5.08 0.48 16.85
N LYS A 47 5.81 -0.31 17.62
CA LYS A 47 5.89 -0.24 19.07
C LYS A 47 6.99 0.71 19.54
N ALA A 48 8.13 0.69 18.85
CA ALA A 48 9.26 1.55 19.13
C ALA A 48 10.09 1.83 17.87
N VAL A 49 10.72 2.99 17.82
CA VAL A 49 11.77 3.33 16.86
C VAL A 49 13.10 3.25 17.61
N LEU A 50 13.96 2.32 17.21
CA LEU A 50 15.17 1.94 17.96
C LEU A 50 16.44 2.62 17.46
N SER A 51 16.39 3.28 16.31
CA SER A 51 17.52 4.01 15.74
C SER A 51 17.14 5.45 15.39
N SER A 52 18.11 6.35 15.41
CA SER A 52 17.88 7.79 15.14
C SER A 52 17.52 8.08 13.69
N ASP A 53 17.88 7.21 12.77
CA ASP A 53 17.55 7.27 11.33
C ASP A 53 16.22 6.62 10.98
N GLY A 54 15.52 6.05 11.98
CA GLY A 54 14.24 5.37 11.77
C GLY A 54 14.34 4.02 11.05
N ARG A 55 15.53 3.48 10.87
CA ARG A 55 15.75 2.22 10.13
C ARG A 55 15.53 0.97 10.98
N VAL A 56 15.68 1.07 12.28
CA VAL A 56 15.44 -0.07 13.19
C VAL A 56 14.18 0.19 13.98
N ILE A 57 13.17 -0.64 13.76
CA ILE A 57 11.87 -0.51 14.40
C ILE A 57 11.47 -1.80 15.11
N GLU A 58 10.74 -1.68 16.19
CA GLU A 58 10.09 -2.79 16.89
C GLU A 58 8.58 -2.73 16.62
N VAL A 59 7.99 -3.87 16.30
CA VAL A 59 6.56 -3.99 16.06
C VAL A 59 5.82 -4.60 17.27
N THR A 60 4.52 -4.36 17.37
CA THR A 60 3.68 -4.73 18.51
C THR A 60 3.46 -6.23 18.67
N ARG A 61 3.68 -7.01 17.62
CA ARG A 61 3.52 -8.46 17.65
C ARG A 61 4.60 -9.16 16.83
N PRO A 62 5.02 -10.36 17.23
CA PRO A 62 5.94 -11.15 16.41
C PRO A 62 5.37 -11.43 15.04
N LEU A 63 6.21 -11.38 14.00
CA LEU A 63 5.83 -11.84 12.67
C LEU A 63 5.66 -13.36 12.69
N GLN A 64 4.70 -13.85 11.91
CA GLN A 64 4.36 -15.27 11.83
C GLN A 64 5.13 -16.00 10.74
N TYR A 65 5.57 -15.24 9.72
CA TYR A 65 6.23 -15.77 8.54
C TYR A 65 7.64 -15.20 8.40
N GLN A 66 8.46 -15.89 7.62
CA GLN A 66 9.75 -15.37 7.20
C GLN A 66 9.52 -14.31 6.12
N HIS A 67 10.20 -13.18 6.26
CA HIS A 67 10.24 -12.13 5.27
C HIS A 67 11.67 -11.88 4.83
N TRP A 68 11.97 -12.22 3.61
CA TRP A 68 13.33 -12.15 3.10
C TRP A 68 13.81 -10.71 2.93
N GLY A 69 14.98 -10.39 3.48
CA GLY A 69 15.58 -9.06 3.45
C GLY A 69 17.06 -9.06 3.10
N ALA A 70 17.65 -10.24 2.86
CA ALA A 70 19.06 -10.32 2.49
C ALA A 70 19.28 -9.98 1.01
N GLY A 71 20.32 -9.24 0.69
CA GLY A 71 20.80 -9.08 -0.68
C GLY A 71 21.49 -10.38 -1.15
N TRP A 72 21.24 -10.76 -2.39
CA TRP A 72 21.95 -11.85 -3.04
C TRP A 72 22.17 -11.52 -4.52
N THR A 73 23.37 -11.75 -4.97
CA THR A 73 23.72 -11.66 -6.38
C THR A 73 24.15 -13.04 -6.83
N SER A 74 23.66 -13.50 -7.99
CA SER A 74 24.08 -14.79 -8.53
C SER A 74 25.60 -14.83 -8.77
N ALA A 75 26.17 -16.02 -8.73
CA ALA A 75 27.60 -16.21 -8.91
C ALA A 75 28.14 -15.70 -10.27
N ASP A 76 27.28 -15.64 -11.28
CA ASP A 76 27.58 -15.08 -12.60
C ASP A 76 27.32 -13.56 -12.70
N GLY A 77 26.90 -12.92 -11.63
CA GLY A 77 26.62 -11.48 -11.54
C GLY A 77 25.41 -10.99 -12.37
N LYS A 78 24.66 -11.91 -12.99
CA LYS A 78 23.55 -11.53 -13.90
C LYS A 78 22.21 -11.32 -13.21
N HIS A 79 22.05 -11.88 -12.00
CA HIS A 79 20.79 -11.80 -11.26
C HIS A 79 21.02 -11.11 -9.93
N ASP A 80 20.48 -9.94 -9.80
CA ASP A 80 20.42 -9.19 -8.55
C ASP A 80 19.07 -9.44 -7.89
N MET A 81 19.09 -10.10 -6.74
CA MET A 81 17.91 -10.44 -5.96
C MET A 81 17.50 -9.33 -4.99
N ASP A 82 18.14 -8.18 -5.06
CA ASP A 82 17.84 -7.04 -4.18
C ASP A 82 16.39 -6.58 -4.31
N ASN A 83 15.81 -6.69 -5.50
CA ASN A 83 14.41 -6.36 -5.76
C ASN A 83 13.40 -7.33 -5.12
N TYR A 84 13.82 -8.52 -4.74
CA TYR A 84 12.95 -9.53 -4.12
C TYR A 84 12.85 -9.41 -2.60
N ARG A 85 13.58 -8.49 -1.98
CA ARG A 85 13.42 -8.18 -0.56
C ARG A 85 11.98 -7.80 -0.24
N ALA A 86 11.50 -8.18 0.94
CA ALA A 86 10.19 -7.74 1.41
C ALA A 86 10.07 -6.23 1.37
N SER A 87 8.97 -5.77 0.82
CA SER A 87 8.59 -4.35 0.91
C SER A 87 7.92 -4.09 2.25
N VAL A 88 8.30 -3.00 2.88
CA VAL A 88 7.65 -2.50 4.10
C VAL A 88 7.00 -1.17 3.78
N GLY A 89 5.70 -1.05 3.99
CA GLY A 89 4.95 0.13 3.62
C GLY A 89 4.16 0.71 4.77
N LEU A 90 4.20 2.03 4.90
CA LEU A 90 3.40 2.78 5.84
C LEU A 90 1.95 2.86 5.32
N LEU A 91 1.00 2.39 6.11
CA LEU A 91 -0.44 2.46 5.80
C LEU A 91 -1.08 3.73 6.37
N THR A 92 -0.66 4.17 7.54
CA THR A 92 -1.17 5.37 8.21
C THR A 92 -0.95 6.63 7.39
N ARG A 93 -2.00 7.45 7.27
CA ARG A 93 -1.92 8.82 6.73
C ARG A 93 -2.75 9.76 7.59
N ASN A 94 -2.41 11.05 7.55
CA ASN A 94 -3.13 12.09 8.30
C ASN A 94 -4.57 12.29 7.79
N VAL A 95 -4.78 12.17 6.48
CA VAL A 95 -6.11 12.25 5.87
C VAL A 95 -6.59 10.86 5.54
N VAL A 96 -7.72 10.46 6.10
CA VAL A 96 -8.33 9.14 5.92
C VAL A 96 -9.68 9.26 5.23
N ILE A 97 -9.86 8.55 4.13
CA ILE A 97 -11.15 8.37 3.45
C ILE A 97 -11.56 6.92 3.67
N GLN A 98 -12.65 6.70 4.37
CA GLN A 98 -13.13 5.36 4.68
C GLN A 98 -14.65 5.24 4.59
N GLY A 99 -15.13 4.03 4.40
CA GLY A 99 -16.53 3.69 4.62
C GLY A 99 -16.86 3.68 6.12
N ASP A 100 -18.14 3.71 6.44
CA ASP A 100 -18.62 3.52 7.80
C ASP A 100 -18.11 2.21 8.39
N HIS A 101 -17.48 2.25 9.56
CA HIS A 101 -16.80 1.07 10.10
C HIS A 101 -17.73 0.04 10.76
N VAL A 102 -19.00 0.34 10.94
CA VAL A 102 -19.98 -0.58 11.51
C VAL A 102 -20.56 -1.49 10.43
N TYR A 103 -21.06 -0.90 9.35
CA TYR A 103 -21.79 -1.63 8.29
C TYR A 103 -20.93 -2.06 7.13
N THR A 104 -19.87 -1.31 6.83
CA THR A 104 -19.04 -1.49 5.64
C THR A 104 -18.48 -2.90 5.49
N LYS A 105 -17.97 -3.50 6.56
CA LYS A 105 -17.43 -4.87 6.52
C LYS A 105 -18.49 -5.92 6.24
N LYS A 106 -19.66 -5.77 6.84
CA LYS A 106 -20.77 -6.73 6.67
C LYS A 106 -21.32 -6.67 5.26
N GLU A 107 -21.54 -5.46 4.76
CA GLU A 107 -22.15 -5.24 3.45
C GLU A 107 -21.12 -5.22 2.31
N GLN A 108 -19.81 -5.28 2.62
CA GLN A 108 -18.71 -5.13 1.66
C GLN A 108 -18.91 -3.93 0.73
N PHE A 109 -19.34 -2.82 1.31
CA PHE A 109 -19.66 -1.58 0.61
C PHE A 109 -19.16 -0.38 1.40
N GLY A 110 -18.20 0.34 0.84
CA GLY A 110 -17.55 1.48 1.48
C GLY A 110 -17.43 2.71 0.58
N ALA A 111 -16.50 3.59 0.94
CA ALA A 111 -16.24 4.82 0.21
C ALA A 111 -15.84 4.54 -1.25
N GLN A 112 -16.20 5.46 -2.15
CA GLN A 112 -15.81 5.41 -3.56
C GLN A 112 -15.45 6.81 -4.04
N ILE A 113 -14.37 6.92 -4.77
CA ILE A 113 -13.92 8.15 -5.42
C ILE A 113 -13.92 7.88 -6.92
N VAL A 114 -14.80 8.52 -7.65
CA VAL A 114 -14.93 8.32 -9.10
C VAL A 114 -14.72 9.64 -9.83
N LEU A 115 -13.77 9.65 -10.75
CA LEU A 115 -13.63 10.70 -11.74
C LEU A 115 -14.25 10.19 -13.03
N SER A 116 -15.29 10.86 -13.52
CA SER A 116 -15.98 10.50 -14.77
C SER A 116 -16.45 11.74 -15.49
N THR A 117 -16.36 11.74 -16.80
CA THR A 117 -16.95 12.79 -17.67
C THR A 117 -17.99 12.18 -18.61
N GLU A 118 -18.94 12.99 -19.06
CA GLU A 118 -19.90 12.58 -20.08
C GLU A 118 -19.29 12.50 -21.48
N SER A 119 -18.15 13.16 -21.68
CA SER A 119 -17.47 13.23 -22.97
C SER A 119 -16.01 12.80 -22.90
N ASN A 120 -15.64 11.84 -23.73
CA ASN A 120 -14.26 11.38 -23.91
C ASN A 120 -13.44 12.25 -24.88
N THR A 121 -13.96 13.40 -25.32
CA THR A 121 -13.33 14.20 -26.39
C THR A 121 -12.01 14.84 -25.96
N GLY A 122 -11.73 14.88 -24.64
CA GLY A 122 -10.46 15.41 -24.12
C GLY A 122 -10.40 16.93 -24.00
N ASP A 123 -11.45 17.63 -24.40
CA ASP A 123 -11.46 19.10 -24.42
C ASP A 123 -11.65 19.71 -23.04
N ASN A 124 -12.06 18.91 -22.06
CA ASN A 124 -12.24 19.34 -20.68
C ASN A 124 -11.83 18.20 -19.70
N PRO A 125 -10.53 17.94 -19.53
CA PRO A 125 -10.05 16.82 -18.73
C PRO A 125 -10.34 17.06 -17.24
N LEU A 126 -10.91 16.07 -16.57
CA LEU A 126 -10.94 16.05 -15.11
C LEU A 126 -9.55 15.75 -14.59
N ILE A 127 -9.10 16.54 -13.63
CA ILE A 127 -7.82 16.35 -12.97
C ILE A 127 -8.06 15.82 -11.56
N GLY A 128 -7.55 14.61 -11.28
CA GLY A 128 -7.56 14.02 -9.96
C GLY A 128 -6.14 13.94 -9.41
N GLN A 129 -5.89 14.60 -8.29
CA GLN A 129 -4.58 14.64 -7.65
C GLN A 129 -4.71 14.20 -6.20
N PHE A 130 -4.23 12.99 -5.94
CA PHE A 130 -4.25 12.39 -4.61
C PHE A 130 -2.83 12.26 -4.10
N SER A 131 -2.54 12.85 -2.96
CA SER A 131 -1.22 12.79 -2.34
C SER A 131 -1.33 12.61 -0.83
N ASN A 132 -0.61 11.62 -0.30
CA ASN A 132 -0.54 11.34 1.14
C ASN A 132 -1.91 11.09 1.81
N VAL A 133 -2.81 10.38 1.12
CA VAL A 133 -4.14 10.02 1.62
C VAL A 133 -4.20 8.52 1.87
N GLU A 134 -4.83 8.14 2.97
CA GLU A 134 -5.24 6.76 3.25
C GLU A 134 -6.67 6.54 2.78
N VAL A 135 -6.89 5.51 1.97
CA VAL A 135 -8.22 5.06 1.55
C VAL A 135 -8.41 3.64 2.02
N ARG A 136 -9.36 3.43 2.91
CA ARG A 136 -9.61 2.10 3.47
C ARG A 136 -11.10 1.79 3.61
N GLN A 137 -11.42 0.49 3.74
CA GLN A 137 -12.82 0.04 3.78
C GLN A 137 -13.63 0.70 2.65
N ALA A 138 -13.12 0.59 1.43
CA ALA A 138 -13.59 1.33 0.27
C ALA A 138 -13.89 0.39 -0.90
N GLY A 139 -14.68 0.86 -1.85
CA GLY A 139 -15.19 0.05 -2.95
C GLY A 139 -16.42 -0.76 -2.57
N GLN A 140 -16.92 -1.58 -3.50
CA GLN A 140 -18.04 -2.50 -3.27
C GLN A 140 -17.69 -3.88 -3.81
N GLY A 141 -17.82 -4.88 -2.96
CA GLY A 141 -17.58 -6.27 -3.31
C GLY A 141 -18.45 -6.73 -4.48
N LEU A 142 -17.88 -7.53 -5.37
CA LEU A 142 -18.56 -8.16 -6.52
C LEU A 142 -19.30 -7.19 -7.47
N LYS A 143 -19.06 -5.88 -7.38
CA LYS A 143 -19.67 -4.87 -8.27
C LYS A 143 -18.61 -4.25 -9.19
N LEU A 144 -18.77 -4.45 -10.48
CA LEU A 144 -17.94 -3.81 -11.50
C LEU A 144 -18.11 -2.26 -11.43
N GLY A 145 -17.01 -1.51 -11.58
CA GLY A 145 -17.03 -0.05 -11.55
C GLY A 145 -17.02 0.58 -10.15
N LYS A 146 -17.23 -0.20 -9.09
CA LYS A 146 -17.31 0.28 -7.71
C LYS A 146 -15.97 0.09 -6.98
N TYR A 147 -14.97 0.89 -7.37
CA TYR A 147 -13.61 0.82 -6.86
C TYR A 147 -13.30 1.95 -5.87
N PRO A 148 -12.36 1.78 -4.94
CA PRO A 148 -11.93 2.84 -4.04
C PRO A 148 -11.52 4.13 -4.75
N ILE A 149 -10.63 4.04 -5.76
CA ILE A 149 -10.23 5.17 -6.62
C ILE A 149 -10.42 4.73 -8.07
N HIS A 150 -11.21 5.47 -8.83
CA HIS A 150 -11.60 5.10 -10.17
C HIS A 150 -11.51 6.28 -11.16
N PHE A 151 -10.56 6.23 -12.08
CA PHE A 151 -10.50 7.12 -13.24
C PHE A 151 -11.25 6.44 -14.38
N HIS A 152 -12.47 6.92 -14.65
CA HIS A 152 -13.40 6.30 -15.58
C HIS A 152 -13.65 7.20 -16.79
N MET A 153 -13.06 6.84 -17.93
CA MET A 153 -13.31 7.51 -19.23
C MET A 153 -13.10 9.04 -19.18
N VAL A 154 -12.09 9.51 -18.47
CA VAL A 154 -11.83 10.94 -18.23
C VAL A 154 -10.94 11.60 -19.30
N GLY A 155 -10.61 10.90 -20.38
CA GLY A 155 -9.78 11.45 -21.44
C GLY A 155 -8.32 11.63 -21.04
N ASN A 156 -7.78 12.83 -21.17
CA ASN A 156 -6.38 13.10 -20.85
C ASN A 156 -6.14 13.22 -19.35
N VAL A 157 -5.36 12.30 -18.79
CA VAL A 157 -5.00 12.26 -17.35
C VAL A 157 -3.55 12.66 -17.06
N SER A 158 -2.86 13.28 -18.00
CA SER A 158 -1.44 13.62 -17.87
C SER A 158 -1.10 14.52 -16.67
N LYS A 159 -2.10 15.25 -16.13
CA LYS A 159 -1.97 16.09 -14.94
C LYS A 159 -2.50 15.41 -13.66
N SER A 160 -3.04 14.20 -13.78
CA SER A 160 -3.58 13.43 -12.65
C SER A 160 -2.51 12.53 -12.07
N PHE A 161 -2.60 12.28 -10.76
CA PHE A 161 -1.70 11.35 -10.08
C PHE A 161 -2.31 10.80 -8.78
N VAL A 162 -1.81 9.63 -8.39
CA VAL A 162 -1.97 9.08 -7.04
C VAL A 162 -0.55 8.83 -6.51
N LYS A 163 -0.14 9.61 -5.52
CA LYS A 163 1.23 9.61 -5.01
C LYS A 163 1.26 9.48 -3.49
N ASN A 164 2.12 8.61 -2.97
CA ASN A 164 2.30 8.36 -1.53
C ASN A 164 0.99 8.03 -0.79
N CYS A 165 -0.03 7.55 -1.50
CA CYS A 165 -1.29 7.11 -0.93
C CYS A 165 -1.19 5.67 -0.42
N SER A 166 -2.02 5.37 0.55
CA SER A 166 -2.23 4.02 1.06
C SER A 166 -3.66 3.59 0.73
N VAL A 167 -3.81 2.49 -0.01
CA VAL A 167 -5.15 1.94 -0.34
C VAL A 167 -5.19 0.50 0.13
N HIS A 168 -5.94 0.22 1.19
CA HIS A 168 -5.96 -1.08 1.83
C HIS A 168 -7.32 -1.46 2.40
N HIS A 169 -7.51 -2.72 2.78
CA HIS A 169 -8.79 -3.25 3.27
C HIS A 169 -9.97 -2.89 2.34
N SER A 170 -9.70 -2.88 1.03
CA SER A 170 -10.71 -2.56 0.03
C SER A 170 -11.56 -3.79 -0.31
N PHE A 171 -12.81 -3.57 -0.67
CA PHE A 171 -13.75 -4.63 -1.08
C PHE A 171 -13.71 -4.89 -2.59
N ASN A 172 -12.88 -4.14 -3.31
CA ASN A 172 -12.65 -4.28 -4.74
C ASN A 172 -11.23 -3.82 -5.08
N ARG A 173 -10.89 -3.74 -6.37
CA ARG A 173 -9.58 -3.26 -6.85
C ARG A 173 -9.29 -1.87 -6.30
N GLY A 174 -8.14 -1.68 -5.67
CA GLY A 174 -7.78 -0.45 -4.97
C GLY A 174 -7.80 0.79 -5.85
N ILE A 175 -7.14 0.72 -7.01
CA ILE A 175 -7.09 1.80 -8.01
C ILE A 175 -7.41 1.20 -9.37
N THR A 176 -8.33 1.82 -10.09
CA THR A 176 -8.68 1.41 -11.46
C THR A 176 -8.65 2.62 -12.38
N ILE A 177 -7.96 2.45 -13.51
CA ILE A 177 -7.78 3.48 -14.53
C ILE A 177 -8.14 2.85 -15.87
N HIS A 178 -9.15 3.37 -16.54
CA HIS A 178 -9.51 2.91 -17.88
C HIS A 178 -10.23 3.97 -18.71
N GLY A 179 -10.15 3.83 -20.05
CA GLY A 179 -10.70 4.81 -20.98
C GLY A 179 -10.03 6.18 -20.83
N VAL A 180 -8.71 6.21 -20.61
CA VAL A 180 -7.90 7.42 -20.43
C VAL A 180 -6.81 7.50 -21.52
N ARG A 181 -6.19 8.69 -21.66
CA ARG A 181 -5.10 8.96 -22.60
C ARG A 181 -3.93 9.59 -21.87
#